data_a8c6c095e115fd0ef8859dfdf9934ff8
#
_entry.id   a8c6c095e115fd0ef8859dfdf9934ff8
#
_cell.length_a   1.000
_cell.length_b   1.000
_cell.length_c   1.000
_cell.angle_alpha   90.00
_cell.angle_beta   90.00
_cell.angle_gamma   90.00
#
_symmetry.space_group_name_H-M   'P 1'
#
loop_
_entity.id
_entity.type
_entity.pdbx_description
1 polymer ?
#
loop_
_entity_poly.entity_id
_entity_poly.type
_entity_poly.pdbx_seq_one_letter_code
_entity_poly.pdbx_strand_id
1 'polypeptide(L)'
;MCVSVSGTSVASLAAMPAADLHASFRRFFDASTEFFRHLSEIDWTTFGLALLFLLAMQLARAWAWRNVLRAAYPDKKIPFLPLAAAYLAGAGINAIVPAHAGDATKVFLVKRQIPDSSYPAVTSSFLVQTVFDTSVGVLVLLYAITQGLLPPLPQIPHLPAFEISFWADHPNLFFITVAATLLAIAIAIYLLAHRVRRFWARVRQGLVILSEPRRYMREVFAWQGVGWLCRFAAFWFFLEAFGIGGSVGNVMLVMSVQAIANVVPFTPGGAGAQQALLVATLHGPTRTAVLSFSVGTQIAMAAWSVVLGFLSILLVFRTTDWRGLIRQAQEEAEGEKAAEAAPS
;
A
#
# COMPACT_ATOMS: atom_id res chain seq x y z
N MET A 1 -10.38 35.74 36.95
CA MET A 1 -8.99 35.92 36.45
C MET A 1 -9.00 35.57 34.97
N CYS A 2 -9.17 36.59 34.10
CA CYS A 2 -9.34 36.37 32.65
C CYS A 2 -8.02 36.01 32.04
N VAL A 3 -7.95 34.86 31.38
CA VAL A 3 -6.83 34.50 30.49
C VAL A 3 -7.24 34.90 29.07
N SER A 4 -6.60 35.97 28.59
CA SER A 4 -6.71 36.47 27.23
C SER A 4 -6.08 35.48 26.25
N VAL A 5 -6.91 34.86 25.39
CA VAL A 5 -6.47 34.12 24.23
C VAL A 5 -6.08 35.14 23.16
N SER A 6 -4.79 35.41 23.00
CA SER A 6 -4.26 36.23 21.92
C SER A 6 -4.47 35.53 20.59
N GLY A 7 -5.46 36.00 19.83
CA GLY A 7 -5.69 35.63 18.45
C GLY A 7 -4.46 36.01 17.60
N THR A 8 -3.74 35.02 17.09
CA THR A 8 -2.77 35.23 16.01
C THR A 8 -3.56 35.52 14.74
N SER A 9 -3.72 36.79 14.50
CA SER A 9 -4.47 37.40 13.39
C SER A 9 -3.83 37.03 12.04
N VAL A 10 -4.67 36.69 11.07
CA VAL A 10 -4.37 36.56 9.63
C VAL A 10 -3.67 37.81 9.05
N ALA A 11 -3.69 38.93 9.78
CA ALA A 11 -2.99 40.16 9.46
C ALA A 11 -1.45 40.06 9.56
N SER A 12 -0.89 39.01 10.21
CA SER A 12 0.57 38.81 10.27
C SER A 12 1.18 38.29 8.97
N LEU A 13 0.39 37.69 8.08
CA LEU A 13 0.84 37.23 6.77
C LEU A 13 0.97 38.39 5.73
N ALA A 14 0.30 39.51 5.98
CA ALA A 14 0.34 40.68 5.08
C ALA A 14 1.49 41.64 5.34
N ALA A 15 2.29 41.40 6.39
CA ALA A 15 3.40 42.30 6.81
C ALA A 15 4.80 41.65 6.65
N MET A 16 4.96 40.65 5.75
CA MET A 16 6.32 40.22 5.39
C MET A 16 7.01 41.32 4.58
N PRO A 17 8.19 41.82 5.01
CA PRO A 17 8.90 42.81 4.23
C PRO A 17 9.26 42.24 2.86
N ALA A 18 9.14 43.04 1.79
CA ALA A 18 9.38 42.60 0.41
C ALA A 18 10.76 41.91 0.22
N ALA A 19 11.74 42.22 1.07
CA ALA A 19 13.02 41.55 1.11
C ALA A 19 12.93 40.06 1.50
N ASP A 20 12.06 39.68 2.44
CA ASP A 20 11.86 38.30 2.84
C ASP A 20 11.13 37.47 1.79
N LEU A 21 10.21 38.12 1.05
CA LEU A 21 9.52 37.47 -0.07
C LEU A 21 10.50 37.16 -1.21
N HIS A 22 11.38 38.15 -1.58
CA HIS A 22 12.40 37.91 -2.59
C HIS A 22 13.46 36.90 -2.16
N ALA A 23 13.80 36.83 -0.91
CA ALA A 23 14.72 35.83 -0.35
C ALA A 23 14.05 34.41 -0.38
N SER A 24 12.75 34.33 -0.11
CA SER A 24 11.99 33.07 -0.17
C SER A 24 11.81 32.58 -1.61
N PHE A 25 11.54 33.49 -2.55
CA PHE A 25 11.49 33.16 -3.97
C PHE A 25 12.83 32.69 -4.51
N ARG A 26 13.95 33.38 -4.18
CA ARG A 26 15.29 32.91 -4.57
C ARG A 26 15.58 31.52 -4.03
N ARG A 27 15.35 31.27 -2.72
CA ARG A 27 15.54 29.94 -2.13
C ARG A 27 14.69 28.87 -2.82
N PHE A 28 13.44 29.20 -3.21
CA PHE A 28 12.58 28.29 -3.96
C PHE A 28 13.16 28.00 -5.36
N PHE A 29 13.60 29.03 -6.10
CA PHE A 29 14.20 28.82 -7.43
C PHE A 29 15.54 28.10 -7.35
N ASP A 30 16.38 28.40 -6.36
CA ASP A 30 17.65 27.70 -6.14
C ASP A 30 17.40 26.23 -5.80
N ALA A 31 16.46 25.93 -4.91
CA ALA A 31 16.06 24.56 -4.57
C ALA A 31 15.44 23.83 -5.77
N SER A 32 14.65 24.51 -6.59
CA SER A 32 14.08 23.93 -7.81
C SER A 32 15.17 23.63 -8.83
N THR A 33 16.12 24.55 -9.04
CA THR A 33 17.26 24.34 -9.95
C THR A 33 18.14 23.19 -9.48
N GLU A 34 18.43 23.11 -8.18
CA GLU A 34 19.17 22.02 -7.58
C GLU A 34 18.42 20.66 -7.74
N PHE A 35 17.10 20.67 -7.55
CA PHE A 35 16.26 19.50 -7.78
C PHE A 35 16.33 19.00 -9.24
N PHE A 36 16.18 19.90 -10.22
CA PHE A 36 16.30 19.54 -11.63
C PHE A 36 17.73 19.11 -12.01
N ARG A 37 18.76 19.70 -11.39
CA ARG A 37 20.15 19.25 -11.59
C ARG A 37 20.32 17.80 -11.11
N HIS A 38 19.87 17.48 -9.90
CA HIS A 38 19.95 16.10 -9.41
C HIS A 38 19.14 15.11 -10.27
N LEU A 39 18.03 15.54 -10.87
CA LEU A 39 17.30 14.72 -11.84
C LEU A 39 18.08 14.50 -13.15
N SER A 40 18.87 15.48 -13.58
CA SER A 40 19.72 15.35 -14.80
C SER A 40 20.97 14.51 -14.59
N GLU A 41 21.43 14.37 -13.34
CA GLU A 41 22.60 13.59 -12.92
C GLU A 41 22.25 12.11 -12.63
N ILE A 42 20.98 11.68 -12.81
CA ILE A 42 20.55 10.29 -12.57
C ILE A 42 21.31 9.35 -13.51
N ASP A 43 21.87 8.29 -12.95
CA ASP A 43 22.34 7.17 -13.75
C ASP A 43 21.14 6.36 -14.26
N TRP A 44 20.77 6.63 -15.52
CA TRP A 44 19.63 6.00 -16.19
C TRP A 44 19.77 4.49 -16.35
N THR A 45 20.99 3.96 -16.38
CA THR A 45 21.24 2.52 -16.46
C THR A 45 20.82 1.86 -15.16
N THR A 46 21.32 2.36 -14.05
CA THR A 46 21.00 1.88 -12.70
C THR A 46 19.52 2.12 -12.37
N PHE A 47 18.97 3.26 -12.80
CA PHE A 47 17.53 3.54 -12.66
C PHE A 47 16.66 2.55 -13.43
N GLY A 48 17.05 2.19 -14.66
CA GLY A 48 16.37 1.16 -15.45
C GLY A 48 16.41 -0.22 -14.80
N LEU A 49 17.54 -0.59 -14.18
CA LEU A 49 17.64 -1.81 -13.38
C LEU A 49 16.68 -1.81 -12.20
N ALA A 50 16.54 -0.68 -11.50
CA ALA A 50 15.56 -0.55 -10.40
C ALA A 50 14.14 -0.82 -10.89
N LEU A 51 13.74 -0.25 -12.02
CA LEU A 51 12.42 -0.49 -12.64
C LEU A 51 12.23 -1.94 -13.06
N LEU A 52 13.29 -2.60 -13.59
CA LEU A 52 13.25 -4.02 -13.93
C LEU A 52 13.04 -4.90 -12.70
N PHE A 53 13.70 -4.60 -11.58
CA PHE A 53 13.50 -5.31 -10.33
C PHE A 53 12.10 -5.07 -9.75
N LEU A 54 11.51 -3.88 -9.92
CA LEU A 54 10.11 -3.62 -9.57
C LEU A 54 9.16 -4.49 -10.41
N LEU A 55 9.41 -4.65 -11.70
CA LEU A 55 8.63 -5.55 -12.55
C LEU A 55 8.77 -7.00 -12.07
N ALA A 56 10.00 -7.46 -11.83
CA ALA A 56 10.26 -8.80 -11.32
C ALA A 56 9.55 -9.06 -9.98
N MET A 57 9.54 -8.09 -9.07
CA MET A 57 8.77 -8.12 -7.83
C MET A 57 7.28 -8.35 -8.10
N GLN A 58 6.68 -7.57 -9.00
CA GLN A 58 5.25 -7.69 -9.32
C GLN A 58 4.93 -9.05 -9.92
N LEU A 59 5.78 -9.57 -10.80
CA LEU A 59 5.61 -10.89 -11.42
C LEU A 59 5.76 -12.03 -10.40
N ALA A 60 6.73 -11.94 -9.48
CA ALA A 60 6.91 -12.92 -8.41
C ALA A 60 5.68 -12.96 -7.47
N ARG A 61 5.12 -11.80 -7.14
CA ARG A 61 3.89 -11.68 -6.34
C ARG A 61 2.66 -12.24 -7.08
N ALA A 62 2.55 -11.96 -8.37
CA ALA A 62 1.49 -12.53 -9.21
C ALA A 62 1.62 -14.07 -9.28
N TRP A 63 2.85 -14.60 -9.34
CA TRP A 63 3.09 -16.03 -9.32
C TRP A 63 2.68 -16.67 -7.98
N ALA A 64 3.06 -16.05 -6.86
CA ALA A 64 2.62 -16.49 -5.54
C ALA A 64 1.08 -16.54 -5.44
N TRP A 65 0.41 -15.48 -5.90
CA TRP A 65 -1.06 -15.43 -5.89
C TRP A 65 -1.69 -16.49 -6.78
N ARG A 66 -1.11 -16.73 -7.96
CA ARG A 66 -1.55 -17.85 -8.82
C ARG A 66 -1.52 -19.19 -8.09
N ASN A 67 -0.47 -19.45 -7.32
CA ASN A 67 -0.35 -20.69 -6.56
C ASN A 67 -1.41 -20.79 -5.45
N VAL A 68 -1.74 -19.68 -4.79
CA VAL A 68 -2.85 -19.62 -3.83
C VAL A 68 -4.18 -19.96 -4.51
N LEU A 69 -4.45 -19.36 -5.67
CA LEU A 69 -5.67 -19.60 -6.44
C LEU A 69 -5.74 -21.04 -6.98
N ARG A 70 -4.60 -21.61 -7.38
CA ARG A 70 -4.54 -23.03 -7.80
C ARG A 70 -4.83 -24.01 -6.64
N ALA A 71 -4.50 -23.63 -5.42
CA ALA A 71 -4.87 -24.41 -4.25
C ALA A 71 -6.38 -24.29 -3.94
N ALA A 72 -6.95 -23.09 -4.13
CA ALA A 72 -8.37 -22.84 -3.93
C ALA A 72 -9.27 -23.47 -5.03
N TYR A 73 -8.74 -23.61 -6.25
CA TYR A 73 -9.45 -24.12 -7.43
C TYR A 73 -8.60 -25.18 -8.16
N PRO A 74 -8.42 -26.39 -7.59
CA PRO A 74 -7.51 -27.40 -8.13
C PRO A 74 -7.92 -27.91 -9.52
N ASP A 75 -9.21 -27.95 -9.81
CA ASP A 75 -9.76 -28.44 -11.07
C ASP A 75 -9.76 -27.40 -12.20
N LYS A 76 -9.36 -26.16 -11.90
CA LYS A 76 -9.38 -25.05 -12.89
C LYS A 76 -7.97 -24.75 -13.39
N LYS A 77 -7.86 -24.53 -14.69
CA LYS A 77 -6.60 -24.07 -15.31
C LYS A 77 -6.46 -22.56 -15.12
N ILE A 78 -5.45 -22.13 -14.38
CA ILE A 78 -5.18 -20.72 -14.14
C ILE A 78 -3.89 -20.34 -14.90
N PRO A 79 -4.00 -19.75 -16.10
CA PRO A 79 -2.84 -19.34 -16.88
C PRO A 79 -2.15 -18.14 -16.20
N PHE A 80 -0.81 -18.14 -16.25
CA PHE A 80 -0.03 -17.09 -15.54
C PHE A 80 -0.19 -15.71 -16.18
N LEU A 81 -0.10 -15.62 -17.51
CA LEU A 81 -0.06 -14.33 -18.20
C LEU A 81 -1.31 -13.46 -17.97
N PRO A 82 -2.55 -13.96 -18.14
CA PRO A 82 -3.73 -13.17 -17.82
C PRO A 82 -3.83 -12.77 -16.35
N LEU A 83 -3.40 -13.65 -15.43
CA LEU A 83 -3.39 -13.33 -13.99
C LEU A 83 -2.33 -12.26 -13.66
N ALA A 84 -1.12 -12.37 -14.21
CA ALA A 84 -0.08 -11.35 -14.05
C ALA A 84 -0.55 -10.00 -14.63
N ALA A 85 -1.23 -10.03 -15.78
CA ALA A 85 -1.80 -8.83 -16.38
C ALA A 85 -2.88 -8.20 -15.47
N ALA A 86 -3.76 -8.99 -14.86
CA ALA A 86 -4.73 -8.50 -13.88
C ALA A 86 -4.04 -7.88 -12.65
N TYR A 87 -2.94 -8.50 -12.21
CA TYR A 87 -2.15 -8.00 -11.07
C TYR A 87 -1.51 -6.64 -11.39
N LEU A 88 -0.86 -6.51 -12.56
CA LEU A 88 -0.24 -5.27 -13.04
C LEU A 88 -1.30 -4.17 -13.30
N ALA A 89 -2.43 -4.53 -13.90
CA ALA A 89 -3.55 -3.61 -14.11
C ALA A 89 -4.04 -2.99 -12.79
N GLY A 90 -4.24 -3.83 -11.77
CA GLY A 90 -4.64 -3.35 -10.47
C GLY A 90 -3.55 -2.49 -9.78
N ALA A 91 -2.27 -2.83 -9.95
CA ALA A 91 -1.18 -2.00 -9.44
C ALA A 91 -1.16 -0.61 -10.10
N GLY A 92 -1.41 -0.55 -11.43
CA GLY A 92 -1.52 0.71 -12.16
C GLY A 92 -2.70 1.57 -11.68
N ILE A 93 -3.85 0.95 -11.44
CA ILE A 93 -5.03 1.66 -10.91
C ILE A 93 -4.77 2.18 -9.48
N ASN A 94 -4.14 1.38 -8.62
CA ASN A 94 -3.78 1.81 -7.26
C ASN A 94 -2.80 3.00 -7.25
N ALA A 95 -2.02 3.18 -8.31
CA ALA A 95 -1.12 4.33 -8.43
C ALA A 95 -1.85 5.65 -8.73
N ILE A 96 -3.05 5.57 -9.33
CA ILE A 96 -3.84 6.75 -9.73
C ILE A 96 -4.99 6.99 -8.76
N VAL A 97 -5.71 5.93 -8.39
CA VAL A 97 -6.95 6.01 -7.61
C VAL A 97 -6.66 5.64 -6.15
N PRO A 98 -6.90 6.53 -5.21
CA PRO A 98 -6.74 6.22 -3.79
C PRO A 98 -7.75 5.16 -3.32
N ALA A 99 -7.61 4.71 -2.07
CA ALA A 99 -8.51 3.75 -1.42
C ALA A 99 -8.50 2.32 -1.99
N HIS A 100 -7.35 1.86 -2.52
CA HIS A 100 -7.15 0.47 -2.99
C HIS A 100 -8.13 0.00 -4.08
N ALA A 101 -8.63 0.92 -4.92
CA ALA A 101 -9.55 0.58 -6.01
C ALA A 101 -8.97 -0.44 -7.01
N GLY A 102 -7.65 -0.44 -7.18
CA GLY A 102 -6.95 -1.42 -8.01
C GLY A 102 -7.00 -2.84 -7.45
N ASP A 103 -7.12 -3.02 -6.13
CA ASP A 103 -7.25 -4.36 -5.54
C ASP A 103 -8.62 -4.97 -5.87
N ALA A 104 -9.69 -4.16 -5.85
CA ALA A 104 -11.00 -4.58 -6.34
C ALA A 104 -10.95 -4.96 -7.83
N THR A 105 -10.23 -4.18 -8.63
CA THR A 105 -10.05 -4.47 -10.07
C THR A 105 -9.28 -5.77 -10.30
N LYS A 106 -8.22 -6.07 -9.52
CA LYS A 106 -7.52 -7.37 -9.60
C LYS A 106 -8.47 -8.53 -9.36
N VAL A 107 -9.25 -8.45 -8.27
CA VAL A 107 -10.22 -9.49 -7.90
C VAL A 107 -11.25 -9.69 -8.99
N PHE A 108 -11.81 -8.62 -9.54
CA PHE A 108 -12.77 -8.67 -10.63
C PHE A 108 -12.19 -9.32 -11.90
N LEU A 109 -11.02 -8.86 -12.36
CA LEU A 109 -10.39 -9.41 -13.56
C LEU A 109 -10.04 -10.89 -13.41
N VAL A 110 -9.60 -11.30 -12.21
CA VAL A 110 -9.27 -12.71 -11.94
C VAL A 110 -10.51 -13.57 -11.81
N LYS A 111 -11.59 -13.08 -11.17
CA LYS A 111 -12.87 -13.79 -11.11
C LYS A 111 -13.37 -14.11 -12.49
N ARG A 112 -13.32 -13.20 -13.45
CA ARG A 112 -13.71 -13.44 -14.85
C ARG A 112 -12.89 -14.51 -15.57
N GLN A 113 -11.63 -14.70 -15.13
CA GLN A 113 -10.75 -15.71 -15.74
C GLN A 113 -10.97 -17.12 -15.16
N ILE A 114 -11.59 -17.24 -13.99
CA ILE A 114 -11.80 -18.50 -13.30
C ILE A 114 -13.33 -18.77 -13.27
N PRO A 115 -13.87 -19.59 -14.20
CA PRO A 115 -15.29 -19.94 -14.20
C PRO A 115 -15.72 -20.54 -12.86
N ASP A 116 -16.93 -20.21 -12.39
CA ASP A 116 -17.53 -20.66 -11.13
C ASP A 116 -16.77 -20.21 -9.86
N SER A 117 -15.84 -19.25 -9.99
CA SER A 117 -15.20 -18.65 -8.82
C SER A 117 -16.14 -17.64 -8.15
N SER A 118 -15.94 -17.42 -6.84
CA SER A 118 -16.69 -16.43 -6.07
C SER A 118 -15.83 -15.27 -5.62
N TYR A 119 -16.41 -14.07 -5.54
CA TYR A 119 -15.70 -12.89 -5.01
C TYR A 119 -15.11 -13.14 -3.62
N PRO A 120 -15.84 -13.72 -2.64
CA PRO A 120 -15.28 -13.99 -1.32
C PRO A 120 -14.03 -14.88 -1.34
N ALA A 121 -14.00 -15.93 -2.18
CA ALA A 121 -12.86 -16.82 -2.26
C ALA A 121 -11.65 -16.17 -2.96
N VAL A 122 -11.87 -15.41 -4.03
CA VAL A 122 -10.79 -14.69 -4.72
C VAL A 122 -10.22 -13.57 -3.84
N THR A 123 -11.08 -12.81 -3.14
CA THR A 123 -10.64 -11.76 -2.22
C THR A 123 -9.87 -12.33 -1.03
N SER A 124 -10.37 -13.42 -0.42
CA SER A 124 -9.68 -14.04 0.72
C SER A 124 -8.34 -14.66 0.32
N SER A 125 -8.19 -15.16 -0.92
CA SER A 125 -6.91 -15.63 -1.42
C SER A 125 -5.84 -14.52 -1.45
N PHE A 126 -6.26 -13.27 -1.64
CA PHE A 126 -5.36 -12.12 -1.59
C PHE A 126 -4.88 -11.81 -0.16
N LEU A 127 -5.69 -12.10 0.86
CA LEU A 127 -5.29 -11.93 2.27
C LEU A 127 -4.06 -12.78 2.64
N VAL A 128 -3.83 -13.90 1.97
CA VAL A 128 -2.63 -14.73 2.17
C VAL A 128 -1.35 -13.91 1.91
N GLN A 129 -1.35 -13.05 0.89
CA GLN A 129 -0.23 -12.15 0.62
C GLN A 129 -0.11 -11.06 1.69
N THR A 130 -1.23 -10.50 2.11
CA THR A 130 -1.25 -9.46 3.15
C THR A 130 -0.66 -9.95 4.46
N VAL A 131 -0.97 -11.19 4.88
CA VAL A 131 -0.37 -11.80 6.09
C VAL A 131 1.15 -11.88 5.97
N PHE A 132 1.66 -12.31 4.82
CA PHE A 132 3.11 -12.37 4.58
C PHE A 132 3.74 -10.97 4.61
N ASP A 133 3.17 -10.02 3.87
CA ASP A 133 3.68 -8.64 3.78
C ASP A 133 3.71 -7.96 5.16
N THR A 134 2.64 -8.15 5.95
CA THR A 134 2.58 -7.63 7.33
C THR A 134 3.66 -8.24 8.20
N SER A 135 3.87 -9.57 8.11
CA SER A 135 4.90 -10.26 8.89
C SER A 135 6.30 -9.72 8.57
N VAL A 136 6.63 -9.58 7.29
CA VAL A 136 7.93 -9.03 6.87
C VAL A 136 8.02 -7.53 7.21
N GLY A 137 6.95 -6.77 7.05
CA GLY A 137 6.89 -5.35 7.43
C GLY A 137 7.18 -5.15 8.92
N VAL A 138 6.62 -5.99 9.79
CA VAL A 138 6.91 -5.99 11.22
C VAL A 138 8.39 -6.31 11.49
N LEU A 139 8.98 -7.29 10.81
CA LEU A 139 10.41 -7.61 10.96
C LEU A 139 11.31 -6.45 10.55
N VAL A 140 11.00 -5.79 9.43
CA VAL A 140 11.71 -4.60 8.95
C VAL A 140 11.58 -3.45 9.95
N LEU A 141 10.40 -3.24 10.52
CA LEU A 141 10.15 -2.23 11.53
C LEU A 141 10.91 -2.52 12.84
N LEU A 142 10.90 -3.78 13.31
CA LEU A 142 11.66 -4.19 14.47
C LEU A 142 13.17 -3.96 14.27
N TYR A 143 13.68 -4.29 13.08
CA TYR A 143 15.06 -3.98 12.74
C TYR A 143 15.33 -2.46 12.82
N ALA A 144 14.46 -1.63 12.28
CA ALA A 144 14.60 -0.17 12.34
C ALA A 144 14.63 0.36 13.79
N ILE A 145 13.82 -0.24 14.68
CA ILE A 145 13.80 0.08 16.11
C ILE A 145 15.14 -0.25 16.75
N THR A 146 15.68 -1.45 16.49
CA THR A 146 16.96 -1.91 17.10
C THR A 146 18.15 -1.05 16.64
N GLN A 147 18.07 -0.47 15.44
CA GLN A 147 19.11 0.41 14.90
C GLN A 147 18.93 1.90 15.30
N GLY A 148 17.91 2.21 16.10
CA GLY A 148 17.60 3.60 16.47
C GLY A 148 17.20 4.49 15.28
N LEU A 149 16.73 3.87 14.19
CA LEU A 149 16.38 4.56 12.93
C LEU A 149 14.99 5.22 12.98
N LEU A 150 14.24 5.01 14.05
CA LEU A 150 12.94 5.66 14.21
C LEU A 150 13.17 7.12 14.64
N PRO A 151 12.63 8.08 13.91
CA PRO A 151 12.53 9.43 14.41
C PRO A 151 11.68 9.43 15.71
N PRO A 152 11.91 10.36 16.63
CA PRO A 152 11.00 10.54 17.75
C PRO A 152 9.60 10.67 17.18
N LEU A 153 8.67 9.83 17.66
CA LEU A 153 7.29 9.83 17.20
C LEU A 153 6.79 11.27 17.19
N PRO A 154 6.25 11.79 16.07
CA PRO A 154 5.67 13.10 16.07
C PRO A 154 4.66 13.14 17.22
N GLN A 155 4.78 14.13 18.09
CA GLN A 155 3.78 14.37 19.12
C GLN A 155 2.46 14.57 18.37
N ILE A 156 1.63 13.53 18.34
CA ILE A 156 0.30 13.61 17.73
C ILE A 156 -0.43 14.65 18.55
N PRO A 157 -0.85 15.78 17.96
CA PRO A 157 -1.66 16.76 18.68
C PRO A 157 -2.80 15.98 19.31
N HIS A 158 -3.07 16.19 20.60
CA HIS A 158 -4.15 15.54 21.31
C HIS A 158 -5.43 15.69 20.50
N LEU A 159 -5.84 14.60 19.84
CA LEU A 159 -7.14 14.53 19.18
C LEU A 159 -8.15 14.23 20.30
N PRO A 160 -9.05 15.17 20.63
CA PRO A 160 -10.00 15.00 21.76
C PRO A 160 -10.85 13.73 21.63
N ALA A 161 -10.98 13.19 20.40
CA ALA A 161 -11.74 11.96 20.12
C ALA A 161 -11.03 10.66 20.56
N PHE A 162 -9.74 10.72 20.93
CA PHE A 162 -8.94 9.57 21.36
C PHE A 162 -8.28 9.80 22.72
N GLU A 163 -8.89 10.60 23.59
CA GLU A 163 -8.42 10.69 24.96
C GLU A 163 -8.67 9.36 25.70
N ILE A 164 -7.64 8.51 25.64
CA ILE A 164 -7.59 7.27 26.44
C ILE A 164 -7.79 7.59 27.94
N SER A 165 -7.45 8.80 28.38
CA SER A 165 -7.71 9.31 29.71
C SER A 165 -9.18 9.23 30.12
N PHE A 166 -10.14 9.58 29.24
CA PHE A 166 -11.57 9.46 29.52
C PHE A 166 -11.98 8.02 29.87
N TRP A 167 -11.42 7.04 29.15
CA TRP A 167 -11.69 5.62 29.38
C TRP A 167 -10.98 5.09 30.63
N ALA A 168 -9.80 5.63 30.95
CA ALA A 168 -9.07 5.30 32.17
C ALA A 168 -9.79 5.82 33.42
N ASP A 169 -10.41 7.01 33.31
CA ASP A 169 -11.18 7.61 34.41
C ASP A 169 -12.56 6.95 34.62
N HIS A 170 -13.08 6.25 33.58
CA HIS A 170 -14.39 5.60 33.64
C HIS A 170 -14.30 4.11 33.24
N PRO A 171 -13.58 3.26 33.99
CA PRO A 171 -13.36 1.86 33.63
C PRO A 171 -14.66 1.07 33.45
N ASN A 172 -15.69 1.37 34.25
CA ASN A 172 -16.99 0.71 34.13
C ASN A 172 -17.68 1.01 32.77
N LEU A 173 -17.60 2.27 32.30
CA LEU A 173 -18.14 2.64 30.99
C LEU A 173 -17.37 1.96 29.86
N PHE A 174 -16.06 1.84 30.00
CA PHE A 174 -15.22 1.10 29.03
C PHE A 174 -15.66 -0.36 28.92
N PHE A 175 -15.76 -1.06 30.06
CA PHE A 175 -16.17 -2.46 30.07
C PHE A 175 -17.62 -2.66 29.57
N ILE A 176 -18.54 -1.78 29.92
CA ILE A 176 -19.91 -1.83 29.42
C ILE A 176 -19.97 -1.61 27.91
N THR A 177 -19.22 -0.63 27.36
CA THR A 177 -19.20 -0.34 25.94
C THR A 177 -18.57 -1.49 25.15
N VAL A 178 -17.47 -2.05 25.64
CA VAL A 178 -16.83 -3.22 25.04
C VAL A 178 -17.75 -4.43 25.09
N ALA A 179 -18.36 -4.71 26.24
CA ALA A 179 -19.29 -5.83 26.41
C ALA A 179 -20.52 -5.68 25.49
N ALA A 180 -21.12 -4.49 25.44
CA ALA A 180 -22.27 -4.20 24.57
C ALA A 180 -21.89 -4.36 23.08
N THR A 181 -20.73 -3.90 22.67
CA THR A 181 -20.24 -4.04 21.31
C THR A 181 -19.99 -5.51 20.95
N LEU A 182 -19.35 -6.28 21.83
CA LEU A 182 -19.13 -7.71 21.64
C LEU A 182 -20.45 -8.49 21.58
N LEU A 183 -21.40 -8.14 22.44
CA LEU A 183 -22.74 -8.74 22.44
C LEU A 183 -23.50 -8.41 21.17
N ALA A 184 -23.46 -7.17 20.69
CA ALA A 184 -24.08 -6.76 19.43
C ALA A 184 -23.47 -7.51 18.22
N ILE A 185 -22.14 -7.68 18.20
CA ILE A 185 -21.43 -8.46 17.20
C ILE A 185 -21.84 -9.95 17.28
N ALA A 186 -21.92 -10.53 18.47
CA ALA A 186 -22.34 -11.91 18.68
C ALA A 186 -23.78 -12.15 18.21
N ILE A 187 -24.69 -11.24 18.53
CA ILE A 187 -26.11 -11.28 18.07
C ILE A 187 -26.16 -11.16 16.54
N ALA A 188 -25.40 -10.22 15.95
CA ALA A 188 -25.34 -10.07 14.49
C ALA A 188 -24.82 -11.35 13.82
N ILE A 189 -23.76 -11.96 14.37
CA ILE A 189 -23.23 -13.24 13.88
C ILE A 189 -24.29 -14.36 14.02
N TYR A 190 -25.01 -14.43 15.13
CA TYR A 190 -26.06 -15.44 15.34
C TYR A 190 -27.20 -15.29 14.35
N LEU A 191 -27.71 -14.07 14.16
CA LEU A 191 -28.82 -13.78 13.24
C LEU A 191 -28.44 -14.02 11.78
N LEU A 192 -27.17 -13.76 11.44
CA LEU A 192 -26.64 -14.01 10.08
C LEU A 192 -25.99 -15.39 9.93
N ALA A 193 -26.07 -16.28 10.93
CA ALA A 193 -25.27 -17.52 10.98
C ALA A 193 -25.42 -18.41 9.74
N HIS A 194 -26.62 -18.47 9.12
CA HIS A 194 -26.83 -19.26 7.91
C HIS A 194 -26.16 -18.63 6.68
N ARG A 195 -26.21 -17.32 6.56
CA ARG A 195 -25.54 -16.53 5.50
C ARG A 195 -24.03 -16.52 5.71
N VAL A 196 -23.60 -16.36 6.95
CA VAL A 196 -22.20 -16.38 7.39
C VAL A 196 -21.54 -17.72 7.14
N ARG A 197 -22.24 -18.86 7.33
CA ARG A 197 -21.64 -20.18 7.06
C ARG A 197 -21.28 -20.38 5.59
N ARG A 198 -22.17 -20.04 4.67
CA ARG A 198 -21.88 -20.12 3.21
C ARG A 198 -20.78 -19.17 2.78
N PHE A 199 -20.82 -17.95 3.26
CA PHE A 199 -19.76 -16.96 3.04
C PHE A 199 -18.42 -17.44 3.60
N TRP A 200 -18.42 -17.95 4.86
CA TRP A 200 -17.21 -18.43 5.52
C TRP A 200 -16.59 -19.66 4.83
N ALA A 201 -17.41 -20.55 4.29
CA ALA A 201 -16.90 -21.67 3.50
C ALA A 201 -16.15 -21.18 2.25
N ARG A 202 -16.66 -20.17 1.56
CA ARG A 202 -15.99 -19.56 0.40
C ARG A 202 -14.71 -18.82 0.79
N VAL A 203 -14.72 -18.08 1.90
CA VAL A 203 -13.51 -17.44 2.45
C VAL A 203 -12.45 -18.48 2.80
N ARG A 204 -12.85 -19.57 3.48
CA ARG A 204 -11.94 -20.67 3.82
C ARG A 204 -11.35 -21.34 2.59
N GLN A 205 -12.10 -21.43 1.50
CA GLN A 205 -11.62 -21.95 0.22
C GLN A 205 -10.43 -21.12 -0.30
N GLY A 206 -10.50 -19.78 -0.25
CA GLY A 206 -9.39 -18.90 -0.65
C GLY A 206 -8.16 -19.00 0.25
N LEU A 207 -8.34 -19.43 1.50
CA LEU A 207 -7.27 -19.59 2.50
C LEU A 207 -6.74 -21.02 2.60
N VAL A 208 -7.24 -21.96 1.78
CA VAL A 208 -6.94 -23.40 1.93
C VAL A 208 -5.46 -23.73 1.93
N ILE A 209 -4.64 -22.99 1.20
CA ILE A 209 -3.19 -23.20 1.13
C ILE A 209 -2.49 -23.03 2.50
N LEU A 210 -3.08 -22.26 3.42
CA LEU A 210 -2.54 -22.09 4.78
C LEU A 210 -2.68 -23.37 5.62
N SER A 211 -3.59 -24.29 5.27
CA SER A 211 -3.71 -25.60 5.92
C SER A 211 -2.64 -26.59 5.47
N GLU A 212 -1.89 -26.27 4.40
CA GLU A 212 -0.81 -27.08 3.86
C GLU A 212 0.55 -26.38 4.02
N PRO A 213 1.17 -26.34 5.23
CA PRO A 213 2.31 -25.49 5.51
C PRO A 213 3.53 -25.75 4.62
N ARG A 214 3.79 -26.99 4.24
CA ARG A 214 4.91 -27.33 3.34
C ARG A 214 4.68 -26.76 1.93
N ARG A 215 3.45 -26.84 1.43
CA ARG A 215 3.08 -26.29 0.13
C ARG A 215 3.09 -24.77 0.16
N TYR A 216 2.55 -24.17 1.23
CA TYR A 216 2.59 -22.73 1.44
C TYR A 216 4.03 -22.20 1.42
N MET A 217 4.95 -22.83 2.17
CA MET A 217 6.35 -22.39 2.21
C MET A 217 7.03 -22.43 0.84
N ARG A 218 6.78 -23.47 0.04
CA ARG A 218 7.44 -23.64 -1.25
C ARG A 218 6.78 -22.79 -2.37
N GLU A 219 5.45 -22.74 -2.40
CA GLU A 219 4.70 -22.19 -3.51
C GLU A 219 4.30 -20.73 -3.31
N VAL A 220 4.20 -20.25 -2.06
CA VAL A 220 3.80 -18.88 -1.75
C VAL A 220 4.92 -18.12 -1.06
N PHE A 221 5.38 -18.60 0.09
CA PHE A 221 6.39 -17.92 0.89
C PHE A 221 7.70 -17.70 0.11
N ALA A 222 8.19 -18.71 -0.60
CA ALA A 222 9.41 -18.59 -1.40
C ALA A 222 9.26 -17.50 -2.49
N TRP A 223 8.13 -17.48 -3.21
CA TRP A 223 7.91 -16.49 -4.26
C TRP A 223 7.64 -15.08 -3.71
N GLN A 224 6.97 -14.96 -2.57
CA GLN A 224 6.85 -13.69 -1.86
C GLN A 224 8.23 -13.20 -1.38
N GLY A 225 9.07 -14.11 -0.87
CA GLY A 225 10.46 -13.82 -0.50
C GLY A 225 11.28 -13.32 -1.68
N VAL A 226 11.17 -13.97 -2.85
CA VAL A 226 11.78 -13.47 -4.10
C VAL A 226 11.27 -12.06 -4.43
N GLY A 227 9.97 -11.81 -4.31
CA GLY A 227 9.40 -10.48 -4.51
C GLY A 227 10.01 -9.44 -3.57
N TRP A 228 10.20 -9.77 -2.29
CA TRP A 228 10.83 -8.87 -1.32
C TRP A 228 12.32 -8.64 -1.60
N LEU A 229 13.04 -9.66 -2.04
CA LEU A 229 14.44 -9.51 -2.50
C LEU A 229 14.52 -8.61 -3.73
N CYS A 230 13.62 -8.77 -4.68
CA CYS A 230 13.53 -7.87 -5.84
C CYS A 230 13.20 -6.44 -5.41
N ARG A 231 12.31 -6.24 -4.43
CA ARG A 231 12.02 -4.93 -3.85
C ARG A 231 13.24 -4.31 -3.18
N PHE A 232 13.97 -5.10 -2.41
CA PHE A 232 15.22 -4.67 -1.78
C PHE A 232 16.23 -4.23 -2.84
N ALA A 233 16.44 -5.05 -3.88
CA ALA A 233 17.33 -4.72 -4.99
C ALA A 233 16.87 -3.45 -5.74
N ALA A 234 15.57 -3.28 -5.99
CA ALA A 234 15.04 -2.08 -6.62
C ALA A 234 15.39 -0.82 -5.83
N PHE A 235 15.21 -0.82 -4.49
CA PHE A 235 15.59 0.34 -3.66
C PHE A 235 17.09 0.53 -3.58
N TRP A 236 17.87 -0.53 -3.60
CA TRP A 236 19.34 -0.43 -3.71
C TRP A 236 19.73 0.34 -4.98
N PHE A 237 19.22 -0.09 -6.12
CA PHE A 237 19.50 0.56 -7.39
C PHE A 237 18.92 1.99 -7.49
N PHE A 238 17.77 2.27 -6.90
CA PHE A 238 17.30 3.65 -6.81
C PHE A 238 18.22 4.54 -5.99
N LEU A 239 18.71 4.07 -4.85
CA LEU A 239 19.67 4.83 -4.04
C LEU A 239 20.97 5.10 -4.79
N GLU A 240 21.47 4.11 -5.54
CA GLU A 240 22.64 4.30 -6.42
C GLU A 240 22.35 5.29 -7.54
N ALA A 241 21.22 5.15 -8.24
CA ALA A 241 20.86 6.01 -9.36
C ALA A 241 20.77 7.49 -8.96
N PHE A 242 20.35 7.79 -7.76
CA PHE A 242 20.30 9.16 -7.22
C PHE A 242 21.57 9.59 -6.48
N GLY A 243 22.66 8.83 -6.55
CA GLY A 243 23.95 9.17 -5.94
C GLY A 243 23.98 9.19 -4.40
N ILE A 244 22.99 8.55 -3.76
CA ILE A 244 22.95 8.46 -2.28
C ILE A 244 23.84 7.30 -1.79
N GLY A 245 24.05 6.30 -2.64
CA GLY A 245 24.77 5.07 -2.33
C GLY A 245 23.89 3.97 -1.76
N GLY A 246 23.89 2.84 -2.46
CA GLY A 246 23.22 1.60 -2.02
C GLY A 246 23.99 1.00 -0.85
N SER A 247 23.30 0.81 0.24
CA SER A 247 23.78 0.02 1.38
C SER A 247 22.60 -0.71 2.02
N VAL A 248 22.89 -1.81 2.69
CA VAL A 248 21.85 -2.57 3.43
C VAL A 248 21.13 -1.65 4.41
N GLY A 249 21.88 -0.81 5.13
CA GLY A 249 21.32 0.15 6.09
C GLY A 249 20.38 1.16 5.44
N ASN A 250 20.81 1.81 4.35
CA ASN A 250 20.00 2.81 3.64
C ASN A 250 18.71 2.17 3.06
N VAL A 251 18.81 0.98 2.46
CA VAL A 251 17.63 0.28 1.92
C VAL A 251 16.65 -0.08 3.02
N MET A 252 17.14 -0.67 4.12
CA MET A 252 16.29 -1.02 5.26
C MET A 252 15.65 0.20 5.90
N LEU A 253 16.37 1.33 5.98
CA LEU A 253 15.85 2.60 6.46
C LEU A 253 14.71 3.10 5.54
N VAL A 254 14.94 3.14 4.23
CA VAL A 254 13.91 3.57 3.26
C VAL A 254 12.67 2.68 3.35
N MET A 255 12.84 1.36 3.43
CA MET A 255 11.73 0.40 3.56
C MET A 255 10.97 0.58 4.88
N SER A 256 11.68 0.87 5.97
CA SER A 256 11.08 1.14 7.28
C SER A 256 10.28 2.43 7.29
N VAL A 257 10.85 3.50 6.72
CA VAL A 257 10.16 4.79 6.57
C VAL A 257 8.90 4.63 5.72
N GLN A 258 8.96 3.85 4.64
CA GLN A 258 7.76 3.55 3.84
C GLN A 258 6.71 2.77 4.64
N ALA A 259 7.12 1.79 5.44
CA ALA A 259 6.19 1.03 6.27
C ALA A 259 5.46 1.94 7.26
N ILE A 260 6.17 2.87 7.90
CA ILE A 260 5.60 3.86 8.83
C ILE A 260 4.69 4.85 8.08
N ALA A 261 5.15 5.40 6.96
CA ALA A 261 4.40 6.37 6.18
C ALA A 261 3.07 5.81 5.65
N ASN A 262 3.03 4.53 5.29
CA ASN A 262 1.81 3.85 4.83
C ASN A 262 0.77 3.63 5.95
N VAL A 263 1.14 3.75 7.23
CA VAL A 263 0.18 3.72 8.35
C VAL A 263 -0.62 5.02 8.43
N VAL A 264 -0.10 6.12 7.86
CA VAL A 264 -0.80 7.41 7.84
C VAL A 264 -1.86 7.43 6.73
N PRO A 265 -3.16 7.34 7.06
CA PRO A 265 -4.21 7.08 6.06
C PRO A 265 -4.58 8.28 5.19
N PHE A 266 -4.07 9.48 5.51
CA PHE A 266 -4.54 10.74 4.92
C PHE A 266 -3.80 11.15 3.64
N THR A 267 -2.69 10.50 3.30
CA THR A 267 -1.90 10.87 2.11
C THR A 267 -1.71 9.68 1.17
N PRO A 268 -1.94 9.83 -0.13
CA PRO A 268 -1.70 8.76 -1.10
C PRO A 268 -0.23 8.29 -1.03
N GLY A 269 -0.02 7.01 -0.70
CA GLY A 269 1.33 6.43 -0.61
C GLY A 269 2.23 7.05 0.44
N GLY A 270 1.68 7.69 1.50
CA GLY A 270 2.47 8.34 2.55
C GLY A 270 3.20 9.61 2.10
N ALA A 271 2.76 10.23 0.99
CA ALA A 271 3.37 11.45 0.45
C ALA A 271 3.44 12.57 1.52
N GLY A 272 4.55 13.26 1.59
CA GLY A 272 4.84 14.27 2.61
C GLY A 272 5.45 13.67 3.88
N ALA A 273 4.80 12.70 4.51
CA ALA A 273 5.31 12.03 5.71
C ALA A 273 6.58 11.22 5.38
N GLN A 274 6.59 10.48 4.28
CA GLN A 274 7.76 9.73 3.82
C GLN A 274 8.94 10.65 3.54
N GLN A 275 8.73 11.78 2.85
CA GLN A 275 9.78 12.75 2.54
C GLN A 275 10.37 13.36 3.82
N ALA A 276 9.52 13.79 4.73
CA ALA A 276 9.96 14.37 6.01
C ALA A 276 10.77 13.38 6.84
N LEU A 277 10.32 12.14 6.93
CA LEU A 277 11.00 11.07 7.67
C LEU A 277 12.36 10.73 7.03
N LEU A 278 12.43 10.60 5.69
CA LEU A 278 13.69 10.31 5.00
C LEU A 278 14.71 11.43 5.19
N VAL A 279 14.29 12.69 5.08
CA VAL A 279 15.18 13.84 5.33
C VAL A 279 15.68 13.88 6.77
N ALA A 280 14.87 13.44 7.73
CA ALA A 280 15.26 13.42 9.14
C ALA A 280 16.20 12.25 9.49
N THR A 281 16.13 11.13 8.75
CA THR A 281 16.80 9.89 9.14
C THR A 281 17.99 9.51 8.25
N LEU A 282 18.02 9.93 6.99
CA LEU A 282 19.12 9.66 6.06
C LEU A 282 20.26 10.67 6.29
N HIS A 283 21.28 10.26 7.04
CA HIS A 283 22.45 11.08 7.36
C HIS A 283 23.54 10.90 6.30
N GLY A 284 24.18 12.00 5.90
CA GLY A 284 25.30 12.02 4.94
C GLY A 284 24.97 12.76 3.65
N PRO A 285 23.92 12.39 2.88
CA PRO A 285 23.52 13.14 1.69
C PRO A 285 22.93 14.51 2.01
N THR A 286 22.96 15.42 1.03
CA THR A 286 22.28 16.71 1.17
C THR A 286 20.76 16.52 1.28
N ARG A 287 20.08 17.41 1.98
CA ARG A 287 18.60 17.36 2.09
C ARG A 287 17.91 17.38 0.72
N THR A 288 18.47 18.12 -0.22
CA THR A 288 17.97 18.21 -1.60
C THR A 288 18.10 16.86 -2.32
N ALA A 289 19.24 16.16 -2.18
CA ALA A 289 19.43 14.85 -2.76
C ALA A 289 18.41 13.81 -2.22
N VAL A 290 18.18 13.82 -0.90
CA VAL A 290 17.19 12.94 -0.26
C VAL A 290 15.77 13.25 -0.74
N LEU A 291 15.41 14.52 -0.88
CA LEU A 291 14.12 14.95 -1.42
C LEU A 291 13.97 14.53 -2.89
N SER A 292 15.00 14.77 -3.72
CA SER A 292 15.01 14.37 -5.14
C SER A 292 14.84 12.87 -5.28
N PHE A 293 15.56 12.07 -4.48
CA PHE A 293 15.38 10.62 -4.40
C PHE A 293 13.96 10.23 -4.02
N SER A 294 13.45 10.77 -2.93
CA SER A 294 12.15 10.37 -2.40
C SER A 294 10.99 10.69 -3.35
N VAL A 295 10.96 11.91 -3.87
CA VAL A 295 9.94 12.37 -4.81
C VAL A 295 10.13 11.69 -6.17
N GLY A 296 11.37 11.63 -6.68
CA GLY A 296 11.69 11.00 -7.96
C GLY A 296 11.34 9.51 -7.97
N THR A 297 11.70 8.78 -6.93
CA THR A 297 11.37 7.35 -6.79
C THR A 297 9.85 7.13 -6.69
N GLN A 298 9.12 7.96 -5.95
CA GLN A 298 7.67 7.86 -5.83
C GLN A 298 6.97 8.09 -7.18
N ILE A 299 7.37 9.12 -7.91
CA ILE A 299 6.86 9.43 -9.26
C ILE A 299 7.21 8.28 -10.22
N ALA A 300 8.46 7.79 -10.19
CA ALA A 300 8.91 6.70 -11.04
C ALA A 300 8.12 5.41 -10.80
N MET A 301 7.93 5.02 -9.56
CA MET A 301 7.14 3.84 -9.19
C MET A 301 5.68 3.97 -9.63
N ALA A 302 5.07 5.15 -9.44
CA ALA A 302 3.70 5.40 -9.87
C ALA A 302 3.58 5.35 -11.40
N ALA A 303 4.42 6.09 -12.12
CA ALA A 303 4.43 6.12 -13.58
C ALA A 303 4.68 4.72 -14.17
N TRP A 304 5.65 3.97 -13.61
CA TRP A 304 5.95 2.61 -14.04
C TRP A 304 4.76 1.67 -13.85
N SER A 305 4.09 1.74 -12.69
CA SER A 305 2.90 0.95 -12.41
C SER A 305 1.76 1.28 -13.37
N VAL A 306 1.56 2.56 -13.69
CA VAL A 306 0.55 3.01 -14.67
C VAL A 306 0.86 2.48 -16.06
N VAL A 307 2.10 2.62 -16.52
CA VAL A 307 2.53 2.13 -17.84
C VAL A 307 2.34 0.61 -17.95
N LEU A 308 2.81 -0.14 -16.95
CA LEU A 308 2.66 -1.60 -16.94
C LEU A 308 1.18 -2.02 -16.86
N GLY A 309 0.39 -1.33 -16.04
CA GLY A 309 -1.04 -1.57 -15.92
C GLY A 309 -1.78 -1.34 -17.24
N PHE A 310 -1.50 -0.23 -17.89
CA PHE A 310 -2.09 0.11 -19.19
C PHE A 310 -1.68 -0.89 -20.28
N LEU A 311 -0.39 -1.19 -20.40
CA LEU A 311 0.12 -2.19 -21.35
C LEU A 311 -0.50 -3.57 -21.10
N SER A 312 -0.66 -3.97 -19.85
CA SER A 312 -1.27 -5.24 -19.48
C SER A 312 -2.72 -5.34 -19.94
N ILE A 313 -3.48 -4.25 -19.83
CA ILE A 313 -4.87 -4.21 -20.29
C ILE A 313 -4.94 -4.24 -21.81
N LEU A 314 -4.12 -3.43 -22.50
CA LEU A 314 -4.12 -3.38 -23.94
C LEU A 314 -3.71 -4.73 -24.56
N LEU A 315 -2.64 -5.35 -24.05
CA LEU A 315 -2.05 -6.54 -24.67
C LEU A 315 -2.80 -7.83 -24.33
N VAL A 316 -3.29 -7.94 -23.08
CA VAL A 316 -3.89 -9.19 -22.60
C VAL A 316 -5.40 -9.17 -22.64
N PHE A 317 -6.01 -8.07 -22.19
CA PHE A 317 -7.49 -7.97 -22.17
C PHE A 317 -8.06 -7.36 -23.44
N ARG A 318 -7.23 -6.73 -24.28
CA ARG A 318 -7.60 -6.14 -25.57
C ARG A 318 -8.82 -5.19 -25.47
N THR A 319 -8.93 -4.48 -24.36
CA THR A 319 -10.01 -3.55 -24.11
C THR A 319 -9.44 -2.19 -23.70
N THR A 320 -10.07 -1.14 -24.19
CA THR A 320 -9.81 0.26 -23.82
C THR A 320 -10.95 0.87 -23.01
N ASP A 321 -12.06 0.14 -22.88
CA ASP A 321 -13.26 0.62 -22.18
C ASP A 321 -13.20 0.29 -20.68
N TRP A 322 -12.47 1.12 -19.94
CA TRP A 322 -12.36 1.05 -18.49
C TRP A 322 -13.69 1.31 -17.76
N ARG A 323 -14.50 2.22 -18.32
CA ARG A 323 -15.78 2.58 -17.70
C ARG A 323 -16.77 1.44 -17.81
N GLY A 324 -16.79 0.78 -18.96
CA GLY A 324 -17.57 -0.43 -19.17
C GLY A 324 -17.15 -1.57 -18.24
N LEU A 325 -15.84 -1.78 -18.04
CA LEU A 325 -15.33 -2.79 -17.11
C LEU A 325 -15.73 -2.51 -15.65
N ILE A 326 -15.62 -1.25 -15.20
CA ILE A 326 -16.01 -0.88 -13.82
C ILE A 326 -17.52 -1.03 -13.64
N ARG A 327 -18.33 -0.62 -14.60
CA ARG A 327 -19.79 -0.77 -14.54
C ARG A 327 -20.21 -2.24 -14.51
N GLN A 328 -19.64 -3.08 -15.36
CA GLN A 328 -19.89 -4.52 -15.33
C GLN A 328 -19.48 -5.16 -14.00
N ALA A 329 -18.37 -4.71 -13.40
CA ALA A 329 -17.94 -5.17 -12.08
C ALA A 329 -18.97 -4.86 -10.98
N GLN A 330 -19.55 -3.66 -11.04
CA GLN A 330 -20.59 -3.24 -10.09
C GLN A 330 -21.89 -4.03 -10.30
N GLU A 331 -22.35 -4.17 -11.53
CA GLU A 331 -23.56 -4.91 -11.89
C GLU A 331 -23.45 -6.40 -11.51
N GLU A 332 -22.30 -7.04 -11.76
CA GLU A 332 -22.05 -8.44 -11.35
C GLU A 332 -22.03 -8.60 -9.82
N ALA A 333 -21.40 -7.66 -9.10
CA ALA A 333 -21.34 -7.69 -7.63
C ALA A 333 -22.73 -7.46 -7.01
N GLU A 334 -23.57 -6.64 -7.60
CA GLU A 334 -24.96 -6.42 -7.19
C GLU A 334 -25.83 -7.63 -7.50
N GLY A 335 -25.66 -8.24 -8.67
CA GLY A 335 -26.36 -9.47 -9.05
C GLY A 335 -26.03 -10.65 -8.14
N GLU A 336 -24.76 -10.82 -7.74
CA GLU A 336 -24.33 -11.87 -6.79
C GLU A 336 -24.93 -11.64 -5.41
N LYS A 337 -24.98 -10.37 -4.94
CA LYS A 337 -25.65 -10.01 -3.69
C LYS A 337 -27.15 -10.27 -3.74
N ALA A 338 -27.81 -9.96 -4.86
CA ALA A 338 -29.25 -10.23 -5.05
C ALA A 338 -29.54 -11.73 -5.08
N ALA A 339 -28.71 -12.53 -5.74
CA ALA A 339 -28.84 -13.99 -5.77
C ALA A 339 -28.60 -14.62 -4.38
N GLU A 340 -27.70 -14.07 -3.57
CA GLU A 340 -27.51 -14.48 -2.17
C GLU A 340 -28.68 -14.06 -1.25
N ALA A 341 -29.41 -13.01 -1.63
CA ALA A 341 -30.54 -12.49 -0.88
C ALA A 341 -31.87 -13.23 -1.18
N ALA A 342 -31.94 -13.94 -2.30
CA ALA A 342 -33.13 -14.69 -2.69
C ALA A 342 -33.39 -15.84 -1.69
N PRO A 343 -34.60 -15.98 -1.12
CA PRO A 343 -34.97 -17.11 -0.27
C PRO A 343 -35.04 -18.39 -1.10
N SER A 344 -34.31 -19.38 -0.66
CA SER A 344 -34.39 -20.77 -1.18
C SER A 344 -35.55 -21.52 -0.57
#